data_eeb5274d21a36f874c0c7a28cccfe80b
#
_entry.id   eeb5274d21a36f874c0c7a28cccfe80b
#
_cell.length_a   1.000
_cell.length_b   1.000
_cell.length_c   1.000
_cell.angle_alpha   90.00
_cell.angle_beta   90.00
_cell.angle_gamma   90.00
#
_symmetry.space_group_name_H-M   'P 1'
#
loop_
_entity.id
_entity.type
_entity.pdbx_description
1 polymer ?
#
loop_
_entity_poly.entity_id
_entity_poly.type
_entity_poly.pdbx_seq_one_letter_code
_entity_poly.pdbx_strand_id
1 'polypeptide(L)'
;MIATFDAKALGYFQKSVGVYCNASEKPIYLTLRGQVSADPKNYNLTHPYAIGSIRLNRDAIEFDDVHKGDKPVLELLVANTSNESYVPVLMHLPPYLETVAVPEKIGKKGTGKIKVALETDKLPKFGLTTATVYLSRFMGDKVGDENAIPVSVVLLPDFENRSQLQRLNPPAIELSTQELTLEPLAEHEKKSQTIIVKNVGKSDLEITDLQVFNPTLGVQLKKRVLKPGMSTKMKITAYGKYLKRVKGKPRVLMITNDPNCPKIIVNVNVNAK
;
A
#
# COMPACT_ATOMS: atom_id res chain seq x y z
N MET A 1 -0.24 19.13 9.61
CA MET A 1 -1.46 19.86 10.07
C MET A 1 -2.47 18.81 10.51
N ILE A 2 -3.04 18.93 11.72
CA ILE A 2 -4.11 18.05 12.22
C ILE A 2 -5.38 18.90 12.26
N ALA A 3 -6.45 18.43 11.62
CA ALA A 3 -7.77 19.05 11.68
C ALA A 3 -8.69 18.19 12.55
N THR A 4 -9.24 18.77 13.62
CA THR A 4 -10.17 18.10 14.53
C THR A 4 -11.56 18.66 14.33
N PHE A 5 -12.56 17.80 14.20
CA PHE A 5 -13.96 18.18 14.14
C PHE A 5 -14.68 17.74 15.43
N ASP A 6 -15.30 18.69 16.12
CA ASP A 6 -16.13 18.41 17.30
C ASP A 6 -17.57 18.15 16.86
N ALA A 7 -17.99 16.88 16.93
CA ALA A 7 -19.29 16.41 16.47
C ALA A 7 -20.39 16.65 17.52
N LYS A 8 -20.88 17.88 17.66
CA LYS A 8 -21.96 18.24 18.62
C LYS A 8 -23.38 18.08 18.07
N ALA A 9 -23.54 18.00 16.74
CA ALA A 9 -24.85 17.89 16.09
C ALA A 9 -24.88 16.71 15.13
N LEU A 10 -26.01 16.01 15.10
CA LEU A 10 -26.26 14.92 14.15
C LEU A 10 -26.51 15.48 12.75
N GLY A 11 -26.14 14.73 11.72
CA GLY A 11 -26.39 15.07 10.32
C GLY A 11 -25.13 15.22 9.48
N TYR A 12 -25.32 15.64 8.24
CA TYR A 12 -24.22 15.89 7.31
C TYR A 12 -23.52 17.20 7.66
N PHE A 13 -22.22 17.21 7.57
CA PHE A 13 -21.44 18.42 7.68
C PHE A 13 -20.47 18.57 6.50
N GLN A 14 -20.21 19.84 6.17
CA GLN A 14 -19.14 20.23 5.25
C GLN A 14 -18.44 21.45 5.85
N LYS A 15 -17.14 21.33 6.07
CA LYS A 15 -16.29 22.42 6.59
C LYS A 15 -15.09 22.58 5.67
N SER A 16 -14.71 23.81 5.39
CA SER A 16 -13.54 24.13 4.59
C SER A 16 -12.52 24.88 5.42
N VAL A 17 -11.26 24.50 5.28
CA VAL A 17 -10.11 25.17 5.92
C VAL A 17 -9.24 25.74 4.82
N GLY A 18 -8.98 27.04 4.86
CA GLY A 18 -8.04 27.71 3.97
C GLY A 18 -6.61 27.51 4.47
N VAL A 19 -5.77 26.92 3.64
CA VAL A 19 -4.33 26.76 3.90
C VAL A 19 -3.59 27.85 3.14
N TYR A 20 -2.89 28.70 3.87
CA TYR A 20 -2.03 29.75 3.32
C TYR A 20 -0.59 29.26 3.32
N CYS A 21 0.11 29.42 2.22
CA CYS A 21 1.53 29.09 2.11
C CYS A 21 2.25 30.12 1.22
N ASN A 22 3.54 30.14 1.28
CA ASN A 22 4.38 31.03 0.47
C ASN A 22 4.51 30.61 -1.02
N ALA A 23 3.92 29.47 -1.40
CA ALA A 23 3.95 28.97 -2.77
C ALA A 23 2.74 29.43 -3.61
N SER A 24 1.75 30.12 -3.02
CA SER A 24 0.55 30.59 -3.71
C SER A 24 -0.01 31.84 -3.03
N GLU A 25 -0.38 32.86 -3.83
CA GLU A 25 -1.06 34.07 -3.33
C GLU A 25 -2.50 33.80 -2.87
N LYS A 26 -3.09 32.70 -3.34
CA LYS A 26 -4.46 32.31 -2.98
C LYS A 26 -4.43 31.11 -2.04
N PRO A 27 -5.30 31.10 -1.02
CA PRO A 27 -5.40 29.94 -0.13
C PRO A 27 -5.89 28.69 -0.86
N ILE A 28 -5.34 27.54 -0.51
CA ILE A 28 -5.83 26.23 -0.93
C ILE A 28 -6.92 25.81 0.07
N TYR A 29 -8.15 25.60 -0.39
CA TYR A 29 -9.24 25.15 0.47
C TYR A 29 -9.31 23.63 0.55
N LEU A 30 -9.08 23.11 1.76
CA LEU A 30 -9.32 21.70 2.07
C LEU A 30 -10.73 21.56 2.62
N THR A 31 -11.57 20.76 1.98
CA THR A 31 -12.95 20.55 2.40
C THR A 31 -13.08 19.19 3.09
N LEU A 32 -13.50 19.24 4.37
CA LEU A 32 -13.86 18.07 5.15
C LEU A 32 -15.38 17.87 5.07
N ARG A 33 -15.81 16.68 4.62
CA ARG A 33 -17.22 16.29 4.56
C ARG A 33 -17.43 15.03 5.37
N GLY A 34 -18.55 14.95 6.06
CA GLY A 34 -18.90 13.76 6.81
C GLY A 34 -20.33 13.76 7.28
N GLN A 35 -20.71 12.69 7.95
CA GLN A 35 -22.01 12.55 8.61
C GLN A 35 -21.80 12.21 10.08
N VAL A 36 -22.43 12.96 10.96
CA VAL A 36 -22.54 12.64 12.38
C VAL A 36 -23.83 11.84 12.58
N SER A 37 -23.70 10.59 12.98
CA SER A 37 -24.84 9.69 13.23
C SER A 37 -24.97 9.41 14.73
N ALA A 38 -26.20 9.36 15.22
CA ALA A 38 -26.51 8.89 16.59
C ALA A 38 -26.32 7.38 16.76
N ASP A 39 -26.27 6.64 15.66
CA ASP A 39 -25.95 5.21 15.68
C ASP A 39 -24.46 4.99 15.41
N PRO A 40 -23.64 4.84 16.46
CA PRO A 40 -22.21 4.57 16.30
C PRO A 40 -21.92 3.20 15.66
N LYS A 41 -22.97 2.44 15.35
CA LYS A 41 -22.90 1.04 14.90
C LYS A 41 -23.04 0.85 13.39
N ASN A 42 -23.08 1.91 12.59
CA ASN A 42 -22.99 1.76 11.14
C ASN A 42 -21.54 1.52 10.72
N TYR A 43 -21.04 0.33 11.02
CA TYR A 43 -19.67 -0.08 10.70
C TYR A 43 -19.38 -0.09 9.19
N ASN A 44 -20.39 -0.01 8.30
CA ASN A 44 -20.19 -0.02 6.85
C ASN A 44 -19.34 1.16 6.34
N LEU A 45 -19.42 2.30 7.03
CA LEU A 45 -18.63 3.49 6.65
C LEU A 45 -17.21 3.47 7.22
N THR A 46 -17.05 2.99 8.45
CA THR A 46 -15.76 3.03 9.17
C THR A 46 -14.97 1.73 9.03
N HIS A 47 -15.66 0.61 8.83
CA HIS A 47 -15.11 -0.74 8.72
C HIS A 47 -15.75 -1.46 7.51
N PRO A 48 -15.47 -1.03 6.28
CA PRO A 48 -16.17 -1.51 5.08
C PRO A 48 -15.88 -2.98 4.74
N TYR A 49 -14.75 -3.53 5.22
CA TYR A 49 -14.33 -4.88 4.85
C TYR A 49 -14.81 -5.91 5.87
N ALA A 50 -15.59 -6.88 5.42
CA ALA A 50 -16.16 -7.93 6.28
C ALA A 50 -15.39 -9.24 6.14
N ILE A 51 -15.07 -9.85 7.30
CA ILE A 51 -14.51 -11.21 7.43
C ILE A 51 -15.40 -11.95 8.42
N GLY A 52 -16.41 -12.66 7.92
CA GLY A 52 -17.47 -13.22 8.75
C GLY A 52 -18.22 -12.13 9.53
N SER A 53 -18.32 -12.27 10.84
CA SER A 53 -18.92 -11.28 11.75
C SER A 53 -17.99 -10.17 12.19
N ILE A 54 -16.74 -10.17 11.71
CA ILE A 54 -15.74 -9.16 12.02
C ILE A 54 -15.62 -8.21 10.83
N ARG A 55 -15.48 -6.92 11.11
CA ARG A 55 -15.27 -5.91 10.08
C ARG A 55 -14.01 -5.12 10.35
N LEU A 56 -13.33 -4.75 9.28
CA LEU A 56 -12.04 -4.04 9.29
C LEU A 56 -12.15 -2.70 8.54
N ASN A 57 -11.30 -1.74 8.91
CA ASN A 57 -11.18 -0.47 8.19
C ASN A 57 -10.39 -0.59 6.88
N ARG A 58 -9.63 -1.67 6.70
CA ARG A 58 -8.83 -1.95 5.50
C ARG A 58 -8.77 -3.45 5.22
N ASP A 59 -8.57 -3.83 3.98
CA ASP A 59 -8.46 -5.20 3.49
C ASP A 59 -7.02 -5.68 3.30
N ALA A 60 -6.05 -4.79 3.50
CA ALA A 60 -4.62 -5.05 3.38
C ALA A 60 -3.83 -4.28 4.45
N ILE A 61 -2.69 -4.80 4.84
CA ILE A 61 -1.71 -4.17 5.72
C ILE A 61 -0.56 -3.70 4.83
N GLU A 62 -0.60 -2.44 4.42
CA GLU A 62 0.43 -1.82 3.60
C GLU A 62 1.22 -0.84 4.46
N PHE A 63 2.48 -1.18 4.75
CA PHE A 63 3.39 -0.25 5.40
C PHE A 63 3.90 0.76 4.37
N ASP A 64 4.11 2.00 4.83
CA ASP A 64 4.81 3.02 4.06
C ASP A 64 6.27 2.59 3.80
N ASP A 65 6.98 3.39 3.01
CA ASP A 65 8.39 3.18 2.77
C ASP A 65 9.17 3.21 4.07
N VAL A 66 10.04 2.22 4.25
CA VAL A 66 10.83 2.03 5.47
C VAL A 66 12.31 1.88 5.15
N HIS A 67 13.15 2.25 6.10
CA HIS A 67 14.59 2.00 6.08
C HIS A 67 14.94 0.95 7.13
N LYS A 68 16.13 0.40 7.00
CA LYS A 68 16.64 -0.56 7.99
C LYS A 68 16.75 0.10 9.35
N GLY A 69 16.26 -0.57 10.41
CA GLY A 69 16.19 -0.03 11.77
C GLY A 69 14.86 0.64 12.13
N ASP A 70 14.01 0.98 11.16
CA ASP A 70 12.68 1.51 11.42
C ASP A 70 11.77 0.47 12.10
N LYS A 71 10.88 0.95 12.98
CA LYS A 71 9.87 0.14 13.68
C LYS A 71 8.47 0.76 13.58
N PRO A 72 7.92 0.90 12.38
CA PRO A 72 6.60 1.47 12.22
C PRO A 72 5.51 0.56 12.78
N VAL A 73 4.45 1.19 13.31
CA VAL A 73 3.26 0.51 13.82
C VAL A 73 2.05 0.96 13.03
N LEU A 74 1.32 0.00 12.46
CA LEU A 74 0.07 0.22 11.76
C LEU A 74 -1.10 -0.24 12.63
N GLU A 75 -2.19 0.53 12.66
CA GLU A 75 -3.41 0.14 13.36
C GLU A 75 -4.46 -0.39 12.36
N LEU A 76 -4.89 -1.63 12.60
CA LEU A 76 -6.01 -2.26 11.94
C LEU A 76 -7.23 -2.13 12.86
N LEU A 77 -8.19 -1.29 12.48
CA LEU A 77 -9.40 -1.10 13.28
C LEU A 77 -10.34 -2.28 13.06
N VAL A 78 -10.90 -2.76 14.15
CA VAL A 78 -11.73 -3.97 14.20
C VAL A 78 -13.08 -3.67 14.82
N ALA A 79 -14.16 -4.07 14.16
CA ALA A 79 -15.51 -4.05 14.70
C ALA A 79 -16.06 -5.47 14.79
N ASN A 80 -16.48 -5.86 15.97
CA ASN A 80 -17.18 -7.11 16.22
C ASN A 80 -18.69 -6.88 16.03
N THR A 81 -19.28 -7.43 14.98
CA THR A 81 -20.71 -7.31 14.72
C THR A 81 -21.53 -8.48 15.29
N SER A 82 -20.88 -9.44 15.97
CA SER A 82 -21.55 -10.57 16.60
C SER A 82 -22.20 -10.20 17.95
N ASN A 83 -23.00 -11.10 18.47
CA ASN A 83 -23.58 -10.97 19.82
C ASN A 83 -22.70 -11.57 20.92
N GLU A 84 -21.52 -12.08 20.56
CA GLU A 84 -20.54 -12.66 21.47
C GLU A 84 -19.30 -11.79 21.54
N SER A 85 -18.50 -11.98 22.58
CA SER A 85 -17.20 -11.32 22.68
C SER A 85 -16.19 -12.01 21.76
N TYR A 86 -15.23 -11.25 21.26
CA TYR A 86 -14.26 -11.65 20.27
C TYR A 86 -12.84 -11.32 20.71
N VAL A 87 -11.90 -12.25 20.53
CA VAL A 87 -10.48 -12.04 20.73
C VAL A 87 -9.80 -11.94 19.36
N PRO A 88 -9.32 -10.76 18.96
CA PRO A 88 -8.68 -10.59 17.66
C PRO A 88 -7.30 -11.28 17.62
N VAL A 89 -7.12 -12.18 16.65
CA VAL A 89 -5.85 -12.86 16.42
C VAL A 89 -5.52 -12.85 14.94
N LEU A 90 -4.31 -12.40 14.59
CA LEU A 90 -3.74 -12.60 13.27
C LEU A 90 -2.87 -13.86 13.28
N MET A 91 -3.21 -14.78 12.40
CA MET A 91 -2.52 -16.07 12.27
C MET A 91 -1.46 -16.00 11.16
N HIS A 92 -0.46 -16.89 11.20
CA HIS A 92 0.64 -16.99 10.24
C HIS A 92 1.48 -15.71 10.12
N LEU A 93 1.76 -15.09 11.25
CA LEU A 93 2.62 -13.91 11.29
C LEU A 93 4.05 -14.27 10.83
N PRO A 94 4.59 -13.55 9.84
CA PRO A 94 6.00 -13.69 9.50
C PRO A 94 6.89 -13.13 10.64
N PRO A 95 8.17 -13.55 10.75
CA PRO A 95 9.05 -13.19 11.87
C PRO A 95 9.30 -11.70 12.07
N TYR A 96 9.05 -10.90 11.05
CA TYR A 96 9.22 -9.45 11.08
C TYR A 96 7.96 -8.68 11.51
N LEU A 97 6.85 -9.37 11.84
CA LEU A 97 5.63 -8.74 12.34
C LEU A 97 5.31 -9.19 13.76
N GLU A 98 4.94 -8.22 14.59
CA GLU A 98 4.38 -8.43 15.91
C GLU A 98 3.01 -7.78 16.01
N THR A 99 2.08 -8.39 16.77
CA THR A 99 0.71 -7.87 16.88
C THR A 99 0.22 -7.83 18.30
N VAL A 100 -0.52 -6.76 18.63
CA VAL A 100 -1.17 -6.59 19.92
C VAL A 100 -2.60 -6.10 19.71
N ALA A 101 -3.58 -6.82 20.24
CA ALA A 101 -4.98 -6.38 20.22
C ALA A 101 -5.27 -5.43 21.38
N VAL A 102 -6.02 -4.35 21.12
CA VAL A 102 -6.44 -3.35 22.13
C VAL A 102 -7.91 -3.01 21.92
N PRO A 103 -8.80 -3.37 22.85
CA PRO A 103 -8.55 -4.25 23.98
C PRO A 103 -8.26 -5.69 23.54
N GLU A 104 -7.67 -6.50 24.40
CA GLU A 104 -7.39 -7.92 24.12
C GLU A 104 -8.66 -8.69 23.73
N LYS A 105 -9.80 -8.33 24.35
CA LYS A 105 -11.11 -8.91 24.09
C LYS A 105 -12.12 -7.82 23.75
N ILE A 106 -12.66 -7.85 22.54
CA ILE A 106 -13.69 -6.93 22.07
C ILE A 106 -15.06 -7.47 22.47
N GLY A 107 -15.84 -6.69 23.21
CA GLY A 107 -17.19 -7.04 23.60
C GLY A 107 -18.14 -7.22 22.40
N LYS A 108 -19.34 -7.78 22.67
CA LYS A 108 -20.43 -7.87 21.68
C LYS A 108 -20.75 -6.49 21.09
N LYS A 109 -20.88 -6.41 19.76
CA LYS A 109 -21.15 -5.15 19.06
C LYS A 109 -20.16 -4.03 19.39
N GLY A 110 -18.93 -4.40 19.84
CA GLY A 110 -17.88 -3.48 20.23
C GLY A 110 -16.86 -3.26 19.13
N THR A 111 -15.96 -2.33 19.40
CA THR A 111 -14.82 -2.03 18.52
C THR A 111 -13.49 -2.12 19.27
N GLY A 112 -12.43 -2.34 18.53
CA GLY A 112 -11.05 -2.32 19.02
C GLY A 112 -10.09 -2.13 17.88
N LYS A 113 -8.82 -2.42 18.11
CA LYS A 113 -7.79 -2.36 17.10
C LYS A 113 -6.72 -3.43 17.31
N ILE A 114 -6.10 -3.87 16.23
CA ILE A 114 -4.87 -4.65 16.26
C ILE A 114 -3.75 -3.70 15.86
N LYS A 115 -2.78 -3.53 16.73
CA LYS A 115 -1.51 -2.87 16.41
C LYS A 115 -0.61 -3.88 15.75
N VAL A 116 -0.11 -3.58 14.57
CA VAL A 116 0.81 -4.41 13.81
C VAL A 116 2.14 -3.67 13.74
N ALA A 117 3.14 -4.14 14.48
CA ALA A 117 4.49 -3.58 14.49
C ALA A 117 5.36 -4.33 13.49
N LEU A 118 6.16 -3.57 12.73
CA LEU A 118 7.13 -4.11 11.77
C LEU A 118 8.54 -3.93 12.30
N GLU A 119 9.33 -5.00 12.31
CA GLU A 119 10.76 -4.97 12.57
C GLU A 119 11.54 -5.07 11.25
N THR A 120 12.01 -3.94 10.73
CA THR A 120 12.64 -3.86 9.41
C THR A 120 13.98 -4.59 9.34
N ASP A 121 14.68 -4.77 10.46
CA ASP A 121 15.92 -5.55 10.52
C ASP A 121 15.72 -7.04 10.21
N LYS A 122 14.50 -7.55 10.42
CA LYS A 122 14.12 -8.94 10.12
C LYS A 122 13.62 -9.14 8.71
N LEU A 123 13.51 -8.07 7.88
CA LEU A 123 13.10 -8.20 6.49
C LEU A 123 14.16 -8.92 5.65
N PRO A 124 13.76 -9.85 4.76
CA PRO A 124 14.69 -10.74 4.08
C PRO A 124 15.56 -10.04 3.01
N LYS A 125 15.10 -8.91 2.46
CA LYS A 125 15.77 -8.20 1.37
C LYS A 125 15.26 -6.76 1.22
N PHE A 126 16.04 -5.94 0.51
CA PHE A 126 15.55 -4.64 -0.01
C PHE A 126 14.46 -4.83 -1.08
N GLY A 127 13.67 -3.77 -1.29
CA GLY A 127 12.53 -3.76 -2.19
C GLY A 127 11.27 -4.29 -1.55
N LEU A 128 10.36 -4.85 -2.35
CA LEU A 128 9.05 -5.32 -1.91
C LEU A 128 9.14 -6.67 -1.21
N THR A 129 8.67 -6.72 0.01
CA THR A 129 8.35 -7.96 0.73
C THR A 129 6.84 -8.07 0.86
N THR A 130 6.27 -9.20 0.46
CA THR A 130 4.85 -9.51 0.60
C THR A 130 4.64 -10.76 1.43
N ALA A 131 3.56 -10.77 2.20
CA ALA A 131 3.10 -11.95 2.94
C ALA A 131 1.57 -11.96 2.97
N THR A 132 0.99 -13.03 3.49
CA THR A 132 -0.43 -13.11 3.82
C THR A 132 -0.57 -13.54 5.26
N VAL A 133 -1.29 -12.76 6.05
CA VAL A 133 -1.73 -13.11 7.39
C VAL A 133 -3.23 -13.39 7.37
N TYR A 134 -3.76 -14.05 8.36
CA TYR A 134 -5.16 -14.45 8.37
C TYR A 134 -5.83 -14.00 9.66
N LEU A 135 -6.97 -13.34 9.57
CA LEU A 135 -7.75 -12.97 10.74
C LEU A 135 -8.55 -14.18 11.24
N SER A 136 -8.31 -14.62 12.47
CA SER A 136 -9.14 -15.64 13.11
C SER A 136 -10.53 -15.05 13.41
N ARG A 137 -11.59 -15.64 12.87
CA ARG A 137 -12.99 -15.21 13.07
C ARG A 137 -13.56 -15.72 14.40
N PHE A 138 -13.02 -16.84 14.88
CA PHE A 138 -13.39 -17.52 16.14
C PHE A 138 -12.24 -18.45 16.56
N MET A 139 -12.30 -18.95 17.79
CA MET A 139 -11.29 -19.89 18.31
C MET A 139 -11.29 -21.19 17.49
N GLY A 140 -10.10 -21.58 16.99
CA GLY A 140 -9.93 -22.75 16.13
C GLY A 140 -10.28 -22.52 14.65
N ASP A 141 -10.41 -21.27 14.21
CA ASP A 141 -10.62 -20.94 12.81
C ASP A 141 -9.45 -21.40 11.92
N LYS A 142 -9.77 -21.74 10.67
CA LYS A 142 -8.79 -22.18 9.67
C LYS A 142 -8.45 -21.03 8.73
N VAL A 143 -7.25 -21.10 8.16
CA VAL A 143 -6.81 -20.17 7.11
C VAL A 143 -7.50 -20.47 5.79
N GLY A 144 -7.93 -19.43 5.09
CA GLY A 144 -8.59 -19.50 3.79
C GLY A 144 -8.62 -18.13 3.12
N ASP A 145 -9.05 -18.10 1.86
CA ASP A 145 -9.11 -16.84 1.09
C ASP A 145 -10.08 -15.81 1.72
N GLU A 146 -11.10 -16.32 2.44
CA GLU A 146 -12.13 -15.50 3.07
C GLU A 146 -11.64 -14.70 4.29
N ASN A 147 -10.56 -15.14 4.95
CA ASN A 147 -9.96 -14.46 6.10
C ASN A 147 -8.52 -13.99 5.86
N ALA A 148 -8.06 -14.09 4.61
CA ALA A 148 -6.74 -13.64 4.19
C ALA A 148 -6.63 -12.11 4.15
N ILE A 149 -5.53 -11.58 4.68
CA ILE A 149 -5.16 -10.17 4.66
C ILE A 149 -3.76 -10.08 4.07
N PRO A 150 -3.61 -9.53 2.87
CA PRO A 150 -2.29 -9.32 2.27
C PRO A 150 -1.50 -8.27 3.06
N VAL A 151 -0.21 -8.51 3.19
CA VAL A 151 0.76 -7.60 3.81
C VAL A 151 1.80 -7.21 2.78
N SER A 152 2.15 -5.94 2.72
CA SER A 152 3.24 -5.44 1.90
C SER A 152 4.06 -4.38 2.62
N VAL A 153 5.36 -4.37 2.36
CA VAL A 153 6.31 -3.37 2.84
C VAL A 153 7.41 -3.19 1.80
N VAL A 154 7.87 -1.96 1.63
CA VAL A 154 8.99 -1.64 0.74
C VAL A 154 10.16 -1.14 1.57
N LEU A 155 11.22 -1.97 1.68
CA LEU A 155 12.47 -1.60 2.32
C LEU A 155 13.35 -0.87 1.30
N LEU A 156 13.61 0.41 1.56
CA LEU A 156 14.44 1.25 0.70
C LEU A 156 15.94 1.08 1.01
N PRO A 157 16.80 1.20 -0.02
CA PRO A 157 18.23 1.28 0.19
C PRO A 157 18.61 2.59 0.88
N ASP A 158 19.69 2.56 1.64
CA ASP A 158 20.32 3.75 2.20
C ASP A 158 21.32 4.35 1.21
N PHE A 159 21.33 5.69 1.13
CA PHE A 159 22.20 6.46 0.25
C PHE A 159 23.21 7.34 0.97
N GLU A 160 23.33 7.24 2.28
CA GLU A 160 24.22 8.09 3.08
C GLU A 160 25.71 7.88 2.72
N ASN A 161 26.09 6.67 2.35
CA ASN A 161 27.48 6.26 2.08
C ASN A 161 27.97 6.51 0.65
N ARG A 162 27.38 7.47 -0.09
CA ARG A 162 27.81 7.80 -1.46
C ARG A 162 29.07 8.64 -1.48
N SER A 163 29.94 8.39 -2.46
CA SER A 163 31.11 9.22 -2.74
C SER A 163 30.70 10.65 -3.17
N GLN A 164 31.59 11.62 -2.97
CA GLN A 164 31.37 13.01 -3.41
C GLN A 164 31.07 13.11 -4.91
N LEU A 165 31.74 12.31 -5.75
CA LEU A 165 31.49 12.24 -7.19
C LEU A 165 30.10 11.75 -7.54
N GLN A 166 29.58 10.75 -6.83
CA GLN A 166 28.23 10.25 -7.03
C GLN A 166 27.15 11.25 -6.56
N ARG A 167 27.45 12.08 -5.56
CA ARG A 167 26.55 13.16 -5.12
C ARG A 167 26.48 14.31 -6.13
N LEU A 168 27.59 14.66 -6.77
CA LEU A 168 27.67 15.74 -7.76
C LEU A 168 27.09 15.35 -9.13
N ASN A 169 27.16 14.08 -9.49
CA ASN A 169 26.72 13.56 -10.78
C ASN A 169 25.78 12.35 -10.61
N PRO A 170 24.61 12.51 -9.98
CA PRO A 170 23.73 11.37 -9.72
C PRO A 170 23.12 10.83 -11.02
N PRO A 171 22.73 9.54 -11.04
CA PRO A 171 21.80 9.05 -12.04
C PRO A 171 20.45 9.73 -11.84
N ALA A 172 19.65 9.81 -12.89
CA ALA A 172 18.29 10.32 -12.81
C ALA A 172 17.38 9.53 -13.75
N ILE A 173 16.31 8.99 -13.19
CA ILE A 173 15.34 8.19 -13.93
C ILE A 173 14.20 9.05 -14.46
N GLU A 174 13.81 8.79 -15.69
CA GLU A 174 12.59 9.31 -16.30
C GLU A 174 11.80 8.18 -16.91
N LEU A 175 10.47 8.16 -16.66
CA LEU A 175 9.53 7.23 -17.28
C LEU A 175 8.60 7.97 -18.23
N SER A 176 8.24 7.32 -19.34
CA SER A 176 7.24 7.89 -20.27
C SER A 176 5.86 8.05 -19.63
N THR A 177 5.53 7.22 -18.63
CA THR A 177 4.34 7.33 -17.78
C THR A 177 4.50 6.48 -16.52
N GLN A 178 3.83 6.87 -15.46
CA GLN A 178 3.67 6.08 -14.21
C GLN A 178 2.24 5.54 -14.05
N GLU A 179 1.37 5.83 -15.01
CA GLU A 179 -0.01 5.35 -15.02
C GLU A 179 -0.31 4.68 -16.36
N LEU A 180 -0.82 3.45 -16.30
CA LEU A 180 -1.28 2.70 -17.45
C LEU A 180 -2.77 2.40 -17.30
N THR A 181 -3.52 2.60 -18.36
CA THR A 181 -4.92 2.15 -18.43
C THR A 181 -5.03 1.12 -19.53
N LEU A 182 -5.47 -0.07 -19.18
CA LEU A 182 -5.75 -1.16 -20.12
C LEU A 182 -7.25 -1.37 -20.22
N GLU A 183 -7.71 -1.74 -21.40
CA GLU A 183 -9.10 -2.14 -21.58
C GLU A 183 -9.45 -3.36 -20.71
N PRO A 184 -10.73 -3.51 -20.31
CA PRO A 184 -11.17 -4.66 -19.55
C PRO A 184 -10.78 -6.00 -20.19
N LEU A 185 -10.42 -6.96 -19.34
CA LEU A 185 -9.94 -8.29 -19.74
C LEU A 185 -10.93 -9.39 -19.37
N ALA A 186 -11.20 -10.31 -20.29
CA ALA A 186 -11.84 -11.59 -19.97
C ALA A 186 -10.86 -12.51 -19.19
N GLU A 187 -11.38 -13.54 -18.52
CA GLU A 187 -10.60 -14.40 -17.63
C GLU A 187 -9.38 -15.04 -18.32
N HIS A 188 -9.49 -15.41 -19.59
CA HIS A 188 -8.42 -16.04 -20.36
C HIS A 188 -7.55 -15.08 -21.16
N GLU A 189 -7.86 -13.78 -21.12
CA GLU A 189 -7.12 -12.76 -21.85
C GLU A 189 -5.90 -12.27 -21.09
N LYS A 190 -4.92 -11.81 -21.86
CA LYS A 190 -3.77 -11.03 -21.36
C LYS A 190 -3.55 -9.84 -22.30
N LYS A 191 -3.24 -8.69 -21.72
CA LYS A 191 -2.84 -7.48 -22.50
C LYS A 191 -1.52 -6.96 -21.98
N SER A 192 -0.70 -6.44 -22.89
CA SER A 192 0.61 -5.88 -22.56
C SER A 192 0.72 -4.47 -23.10
N GLN A 193 1.38 -3.62 -22.31
CA GLN A 193 1.78 -2.29 -22.74
C GLN A 193 3.26 -2.09 -22.40
N THR A 194 3.93 -1.24 -23.17
CA THR A 194 5.35 -0.94 -22.99
C THR A 194 5.51 0.51 -22.62
N ILE A 195 6.30 0.77 -21.57
CA ILE A 195 6.74 2.10 -21.20
C ILE A 195 8.25 2.23 -21.42
N ILE A 196 8.71 3.45 -21.64
CA ILE A 196 10.13 3.76 -21.80
C ILE A 196 10.70 4.19 -20.45
N VAL A 197 11.83 3.60 -20.10
CA VAL A 197 12.65 3.98 -18.94
C VAL A 197 13.92 4.59 -19.49
N LYS A 198 14.25 5.81 -19.09
CA LYS A 198 15.41 6.57 -19.57
C LYS A 198 16.27 7.06 -18.41
N ASN A 199 17.57 7.06 -18.60
CA ASN A 199 18.51 7.72 -17.70
C ASN A 199 18.79 9.14 -18.26
N VAL A 200 18.31 10.16 -17.55
CA VAL A 200 18.56 11.58 -17.87
C VAL A 200 19.64 12.20 -16.96
N GLY A 201 20.24 11.37 -16.09
CA GLY A 201 21.31 11.76 -15.18
C GLY A 201 22.70 11.72 -15.83
N LYS A 202 23.73 11.85 -14.97
CA LYS A 202 25.13 11.96 -15.39
C LYS A 202 25.97 10.72 -15.07
N SER A 203 25.45 9.76 -14.30
CA SER A 203 26.10 8.48 -14.02
C SER A 203 25.16 7.33 -14.37
N ASP A 204 25.65 6.09 -14.30
CA ASP A 204 24.89 4.90 -14.64
C ASP A 204 23.69 4.75 -13.70
N LEU A 205 22.51 4.64 -14.29
CA LEU A 205 21.26 4.33 -13.60
C LEU A 205 21.13 2.82 -13.51
N GLU A 206 20.96 2.32 -12.29
CA GLU A 206 20.73 0.92 -12.01
C GLU A 206 19.31 0.70 -11.45
N ILE A 207 18.58 -0.20 -12.07
CA ILE A 207 17.32 -0.72 -11.56
C ILE A 207 17.63 -1.96 -10.71
N THR A 208 17.78 -1.77 -9.41
CA THR A 208 18.23 -2.81 -8.47
C THR A 208 17.15 -3.85 -8.22
N ASP A 209 15.88 -3.42 -8.18
CA ASP A 209 14.75 -4.33 -8.03
C ASP A 209 13.58 -3.93 -8.94
N LEU A 210 12.82 -4.95 -9.39
CA LEU A 210 11.65 -4.78 -10.24
C LEU A 210 10.65 -5.90 -9.91
N GLN A 211 9.55 -5.54 -9.27
CA GLN A 211 8.57 -6.48 -8.73
C GLN A 211 7.14 -6.04 -9.04
N VAL A 212 6.19 -6.96 -8.91
CA VAL A 212 4.75 -6.69 -8.97
C VAL A 212 4.14 -6.91 -7.58
N PHE A 213 3.17 -6.08 -7.20
CA PHE A 213 2.51 -6.21 -5.89
C PHE A 213 1.60 -7.43 -5.80
N ASN A 214 1.09 -7.90 -6.94
CA ASN A 214 0.25 -9.09 -6.99
C ASN A 214 0.35 -9.79 -8.36
N PRO A 215 -0.08 -11.04 -8.49
CA PRO A 215 0.05 -11.84 -9.71
C PRO A 215 -0.83 -11.39 -10.89
N THR A 216 -1.65 -10.35 -10.71
CA THR A 216 -2.42 -9.74 -11.82
C THR A 216 -1.51 -9.18 -12.91
N LEU A 217 -0.28 -8.80 -12.54
CA LEU A 217 0.71 -8.27 -13.46
C LEU A 217 1.93 -9.18 -13.61
N GLY A 218 2.56 -9.08 -14.78
CA GLY A 218 3.93 -9.50 -15.02
C GLY A 218 4.72 -8.34 -15.59
N VAL A 219 6.00 -8.24 -15.26
CA VAL A 219 6.88 -7.17 -15.72
C VAL A 219 8.18 -7.74 -16.28
N GLN A 220 8.64 -7.15 -17.39
CA GLN A 220 9.91 -7.50 -18.04
C GLN A 220 10.66 -6.22 -18.42
N LEU A 221 11.94 -6.18 -18.10
CA LEU A 221 12.85 -5.08 -18.43
C LEU A 221 14.06 -5.64 -19.19
N LYS A 222 14.37 -5.07 -20.38
CA LYS A 222 15.46 -5.57 -21.20
C LYS A 222 16.85 -5.30 -20.64
N LYS A 223 17.06 -4.13 -20.03
CA LYS A 223 18.34 -3.73 -19.42
C LYS A 223 18.08 -3.12 -18.06
N ARG A 224 18.84 -3.53 -17.06
CA ARG A 224 18.77 -3.00 -15.69
C ARG A 224 19.76 -1.89 -15.40
N VAL A 225 20.82 -1.77 -16.22
CA VAL A 225 21.80 -0.69 -16.12
C VAL A 225 21.75 0.13 -17.38
N LEU A 226 21.58 1.45 -17.23
CA LEU A 226 21.47 2.43 -18.31
C LEU A 226 22.55 3.50 -18.14
N LYS A 227 23.45 3.62 -19.11
CA LYS A 227 24.39 4.74 -19.18
C LYS A 227 23.65 6.06 -19.36
N PRO A 228 24.26 7.22 -19.03
CA PRO A 228 23.70 8.54 -19.30
C PRO A 228 23.12 8.67 -20.71
N GLY A 229 21.89 9.18 -20.83
CA GLY A 229 21.18 9.35 -22.09
C GLY A 229 20.54 8.09 -22.68
N MET A 230 20.87 6.89 -22.17
CA MET A 230 20.29 5.63 -22.68
C MET A 230 18.90 5.36 -22.14
N SER A 231 18.14 4.60 -22.93
CA SER A 231 16.80 4.15 -22.56
C SER A 231 16.61 2.65 -22.76
N THR A 232 15.61 2.09 -22.09
CA THR A 232 15.15 0.69 -22.23
C THR A 232 13.63 0.61 -22.24
N LYS A 233 13.13 -0.52 -22.75
CA LYS A 233 11.69 -0.80 -22.77
C LYS A 233 11.34 -1.69 -21.58
N MET A 234 10.33 -1.28 -20.82
CA MET A 234 9.69 -2.09 -19.79
C MET A 234 8.31 -2.52 -20.29
N LYS A 235 8.13 -3.85 -20.43
CA LYS A 235 6.87 -4.46 -20.84
C LYS A 235 6.10 -4.87 -19.59
N ILE A 236 4.88 -4.38 -19.44
CA ILE A 236 3.93 -4.74 -18.38
C ILE A 236 2.80 -5.53 -19.01
N THR A 237 2.48 -6.69 -18.45
CA THR A 237 1.43 -7.59 -18.92
C THR A 237 0.41 -7.79 -17.82
N ALA A 238 -0.87 -7.54 -18.10
CA ALA A 238 -1.98 -7.86 -17.20
C ALA A 238 -2.61 -9.20 -17.58
N TYR A 239 -2.99 -9.99 -16.57
CA TYR A 239 -3.59 -11.32 -16.73
C TYR A 239 -5.02 -11.33 -16.18
N GLY A 240 -6.01 -11.54 -17.04
CA GLY A 240 -7.44 -11.55 -16.70
C GLY A 240 -7.80 -12.57 -15.61
N LYS A 241 -7.15 -13.74 -15.59
CA LYS A 241 -7.42 -14.85 -14.64
C LYS A 241 -7.30 -14.48 -13.16
N TYR A 242 -6.55 -13.41 -12.85
CA TYR A 242 -6.32 -13.01 -11.46
C TYR A 242 -7.18 -11.78 -11.04
N LEU A 243 -7.78 -11.05 -11.99
CA LEU A 243 -8.46 -9.79 -11.70
C LEU A 243 -9.63 -9.91 -10.72
N LYS A 244 -10.38 -11.02 -10.76
CA LYS A 244 -11.51 -11.28 -9.85
C LYS A 244 -11.09 -11.94 -8.53
N ARG A 245 -9.88 -12.50 -8.46
CA ARG A 245 -9.43 -13.35 -7.34
C ARG A 245 -8.46 -12.66 -6.39
N VAL A 246 -7.75 -11.65 -6.89
CA VAL A 246 -6.65 -11.02 -6.15
C VAL A 246 -7.11 -9.68 -5.59
N LYS A 247 -6.88 -9.50 -4.28
CA LYS A 247 -7.11 -8.22 -3.60
C LYS A 247 -5.96 -7.23 -3.89
N GLY A 248 -6.27 -5.94 -3.76
CA GLY A 248 -5.31 -4.86 -3.95
C GLY A 248 -5.16 -4.40 -5.40
N LYS A 249 -4.70 -3.16 -5.56
CA LYS A 249 -4.52 -2.54 -6.89
C LYS A 249 -3.31 -3.11 -7.62
N PRO A 250 -3.41 -3.41 -8.93
CA PRO A 250 -2.26 -3.84 -9.73
C PRO A 250 -1.21 -2.72 -9.84
N ARG A 251 0.00 -2.98 -9.35
CA ARG A 251 1.10 -2.01 -9.34
C ARG A 251 2.42 -2.72 -9.62
N VAL A 252 3.34 -2.01 -10.30
CA VAL A 252 4.74 -2.42 -10.46
C VAL A 252 5.60 -1.55 -9.57
N LEU A 253 6.48 -2.14 -8.79
CA LEU A 253 7.53 -1.47 -8.02
C LEU A 253 8.84 -1.54 -8.80
N MET A 254 9.54 -0.43 -8.85
CA MET A 254 10.92 -0.31 -9.32
C MET A 254 11.75 0.36 -8.23
N ILE A 255 12.86 -0.25 -7.84
CA ILE A 255 13.87 0.35 -6.96
C ILE A 255 15.08 0.69 -7.80
N THR A 256 15.62 1.89 -7.59
CA THR A 256 16.72 2.43 -8.37
C THR A 256 17.83 3.00 -7.48
N ASN A 257 18.98 3.26 -8.09
CA ASN A 257 20.07 3.98 -7.44
C ASN A 257 19.98 5.51 -7.62
N ASP A 258 18.87 6.03 -8.18
CA ASP A 258 18.58 7.47 -8.23
C ASP A 258 18.23 7.98 -6.82
N PRO A 259 19.01 8.92 -6.24
CA PRO A 259 18.76 9.42 -4.89
C PRO A 259 17.48 10.22 -4.74
N ASN A 260 17.01 10.83 -5.83
CA ASN A 260 15.78 11.63 -5.85
C ASN A 260 14.53 10.77 -6.13
N CYS A 261 14.74 9.60 -6.76
CA CYS A 261 13.68 8.66 -7.12
C CYS A 261 14.09 7.21 -6.81
N PRO A 262 14.39 6.88 -5.53
CA PRO A 262 14.84 5.54 -5.15
C PRO A 262 13.75 4.49 -5.34
N LYS A 263 12.49 4.92 -5.30
CA LYS A 263 11.31 4.10 -5.48
C LYS A 263 10.37 4.72 -6.52
N ILE A 264 9.90 3.90 -7.43
CA ILE A 264 8.88 4.28 -8.40
C ILE A 264 7.78 3.23 -8.39
N ILE A 265 6.54 3.71 -8.35
CA ILE A 265 5.35 2.89 -8.52
C ILE A 265 4.73 3.21 -9.89
N VAL A 266 4.50 2.18 -10.68
CA VAL A 266 3.69 2.28 -11.90
C VAL A 266 2.33 1.65 -11.61
N ASN A 267 1.29 2.48 -11.61
CA ASN A 267 -0.09 2.05 -11.40
C ASN A 267 -0.66 1.48 -12.70
N VAL A 268 -1.41 0.39 -12.61
CA VAL A 268 -2.05 -0.22 -13.77
C VAL A 268 -3.56 -0.32 -13.52
N ASN A 269 -4.31 0.49 -14.24
CA ASN A 269 -5.77 0.49 -14.19
C ASN A 269 -6.29 -0.54 -15.20
N VAL A 270 -6.83 -1.63 -14.71
CA VAL A 270 -7.42 -2.71 -15.52
C VAL A 270 -8.58 -3.35 -14.78
N ASN A 271 -9.70 -3.57 -15.47
CA ASN A 271 -10.89 -4.19 -14.92
C ASN A 271 -11.13 -5.56 -15.55
N ALA A 272 -11.84 -6.43 -14.84
CA ALA A 272 -12.40 -7.64 -15.42
C ALA A 272 -13.64 -7.28 -16.28
N LYS A 273 -13.81 -7.98 -17.41
CA LYS A 273 -15.06 -7.97 -18.18
C LYS A 273 -16.17 -8.71 -17.44
#